data_4a23b0292bf416ba0709c34a5bb1e6dc
#
_entry.id   4a23b0292bf416ba0709c34a5bb1e6dc
#
_cell.length_a   1.000
_cell.length_b   1.000
_cell.length_c   1.000
_cell.angle_alpha   90.00
_cell.angle_beta   90.00
_cell.angle_gamma   90.00
#
_symmetry.space_group_name_H-M   'P 1'
#
loop_
_entity.id
_entity.type
_entity.pdbx_description
1 polymer ?
#
loop_
_entity_poly.entity_id
_entity_poly.type
_entity_poly.pdbx_seq_one_letter_code
_entity_poly.pdbx_strand_id
1 'polypeptide(L)'
;MDMKLELVPMPVTDIDRAKRFYVDMVGFNADLDVQPTEGMRIVQLTPTGSACSIVLSTGLPALADMAPGTIKGLHLVVSDMTRAREELVSRGVDVGEIDDSAGGGVKYAHFSDPDGNTLVLQEMAWRTGDAF
;
A
#
# COMPACT_ATOMS: atom_id res chain seq x y z
N MET A 1 16.73 -21.40 -7.23
CA MET A 1 17.18 -20.00 -7.17
C MET A 1 16.24 -19.20 -6.29
N ASP A 2 16.76 -18.20 -5.59
CA ASP A 2 15.94 -17.33 -4.78
C ASP A 2 15.35 -16.21 -5.62
N MET A 3 14.10 -15.84 -5.35
CA MET A 3 13.43 -14.69 -5.96
C MET A 3 12.74 -13.89 -4.86
N LYS A 4 12.84 -12.56 -4.93
CA LYS A 4 12.22 -11.64 -3.96
C LYS A 4 11.31 -10.68 -4.70
N LEU A 5 10.15 -10.38 -4.12
CA LEU A 5 9.30 -9.34 -4.64
C LEU A 5 9.95 -7.98 -4.38
N GLU A 6 10.23 -7.24 -5.45
CA GLU A 6 10.77 -5.89 -5.34
C GLU A 6 9.68 -4.86 -5.24
N LEU A 7 8.72 -4.92 -6.16
CA LEU A 7 7.66 -3.93 -6.20
C LEU A 7 6.39 -4.45 -6.89
N VAL A 8 5.29 -3.77 -6.61
CA VAL A 8 4.00 -3.96 -7.27
C VAL A 8 3.59 -2.61 -7.89
N PRO A 9 3.26 -2.57 -9.19
CA PRO A 9 2.73 -1.35 -9.79
C PRO A 9 1.37 -0.98 -9.19
N MET A 10 1.19 0.31 -8.90
CA MET A 10 -0.08 0.85 -8.40
C MET A 10 -0.55 1.93 -9.38
N PRO A 11 -1.53 1.60 -10.25
CA PRO A 11 -1.97 2.54 -11.28
C PRO A 11 -2.84 3.63 -10.68
N VAL A 12 -2.42 4.88 -10.89
CA VAL A 12 -3.09 6.08 -10.37
C VAL A 12 -3.20 7.14 -11.45
N THR A 13 -4.17 8.06 -11.30
CA THR A 13 -4.36 9.16 -12.25
C THR A 13 -3.44 10.34 -11.98
N ASP A 14 -3.16 10.61 -10.70
CA ASP A 14 -2.38 11.77 -10.25
C ASP A 14 -1.32 11.29 -9.25
N ILE A 15 -0.05 11.26 -9.70
CA ILE A 15 1.04 10.75 -8.88
C ILE A 15 1.24 11.61 -7.62
N ASP A 16 1.14 12.94 -7.72
CA ASP A 16 1.34 13.80 -6.55
C ASP A 16 0.27 13.56 -5.50
N ARG A 17 -0.99 13.41 -5.92
CA ARG A 17 -2.09 13.09 -5.00
C ARG A 17 -1.91 11.73 -4.35
N ALA A 18 -1.56 10.72 -5.14
CA ALA A 18 -1.32 9.37 -4.64
C ALA A 18 -0.12 9.33 -3.68
N LYS A 19 0.97 10.03 -4.03
CA LYS A 19 2.15 10.13 -3.16
C LYS A 19 1.80 10.75 -1.81
N ARG A 20 1.03 11.84 -1.79
CA ARG A 20 0.56 12.45 -0.53
C ARG A 20 -0.26 11.47 0.30
N PHE A 21 -1.16 10.72 -0.35
CA PHE A 21 -1.96 9.72 0.35
C PHE A 21 -1.07 8.64 0.99
N TYR A 22 -0.21 8.00 0.21
CA TYR A 22 0.60 6.90 0.72
C TYR A 22 1.67 7.34 1.72
N VAL A 23 2.29 8.49 1.52
CA VAL A 23 3.37 8.97 2.41
C VAL A 23 2.80 9.66 3.64
N ASP A 24 1.93 10.65 3.45
CA ASP A 24 1.50 11.52 4.55
C ASP A 24 0.37 10.90 5.37
N MET A 25 -0.52 10.13 4.74
CA MET A 25 -1.67 9.54 5.43
C MET A 25 -1.41 8.09 5.83
N VAL A 26 -0.91 7.24 4.93
CA VAL A 26 -0.66 5.83 5.23
C VAL A 26 0.68 5.62 5.94
N GLY A 27 1.68 6.42 5.61
CA GLY A 27 2.98 6.37 6.29
C GLY A 27 4.05 5.59 5.56
N PHE A 28 3.92 5.39 4.25
CA PHE A 28 4.98 4.76 3.45
C PHE A 28 6.19 5.67 3.32
N ASN A 29 7.37 5.09 3.22
CA ASN A 29 8.61 5.82 2.93
C ASN A 29 8.73 6.11 1.44
N ALA A 30 9.11 7.33 1.10
CA ALA A 30 9.41 7.71 -0.29
C ALA A 30 10.89 7.40 -0.57
N ASP A 31 11.15 6.29 -1.25
CA ASP A 31 12.51 5.84 -1.52
C ASP A 31 13.10 6.48 -2.78
N LEU A 32 12.24 6.73 -3.77
CA LEU A 32 12.68 7.21 -5.08
C LEU A 32 11.56 8.06 -5.68
N ASP A 33 11.93 9.20 -6.25
CA ASP A 33 11.06 10.04 -7.07
C ASP A 33 11.92 10.69 -8.15
N VAL A 34 11.90 10.13 -9.35
CA VAL A 34 12.79 10.53 -10.44
C VAL A 34 12.04 10.73 -11.75
N GLN A 35 12.60 11.55 -12.60
CA GLN A 35 12.16 11.77 -13.99
C GLN A 35 13.32 11.42 -14.93
N PRO A 36 13.49 10.13 -15.28
CA PRO A 36 14.64 9.72 -16.12
C PRO A 36 14.66 10.37 -17.50
N THR A 37 13.47 10.63 -18.05
CA THR A 37 13.30 11.34 -19.33
C THR A 37 12.06 12.22 -19.24
N GLU A 38 11.88 13.10 -20.23
CA GLU A 38 10.66 13.91 -20.34
C GLU A 38 9.44 13.01 -20.48
N GLY A 39 8.38 13.30 -19.73
CA GLY A 39 7.13 12.52 -19.72
C GLY A 39 7.19 11.23 -18.93
N MET A 40 8.33 10.89 -18.34
CA MET A 40 8.49 9.71 -17.50
C MET A 40 8.73 10.12 -16.05
N ARG A 41 7.94 9.57 -15.13
CA ARG A 41 8.16 9.74 -13.69
C ARG A 41 8.00 8.39 -12.99
N ILE A 42 8.89 8.11 -12.07
CA ILE A 42 8.89 6.88 -11.28
C ILE A 42 8.99 7.26 -9.81
N VAL A 43 7.99 6.86 -9.04
CA VAL A 43 7.93 7.08 -7.59
C VAL A 43 7.82 5.73 -6.92
N GLN A 44 8.82 5.35 -6.14
CA GLN A 44 8.82 4.08 -5.40
C GLN A 44 8.61 4.36 -3.92
N LEU A 45 7.58 3.73 -3.36
CA LEU A 45 7.16 3.92 -1.97
C LEU A 45 7.17 2.58 -1.27
N THR A 46 7.73 2.53 -0.06
CA THR A 46 7.85 1.28 0.70
C THR A 46 7.19 1.41 2.06
N PRO A 47 6.26 0.49 2.42
CA PRO A 47 5.76 0.43 3.79
C PRO A 47 6.91 0.25 4.77
N THR A 48 6.87 0.95 5.90
CA THR A 48 7.88 0.80 6.95
C THR A 48 7.99 -0.66 7.38
N GLY A 49 9.20 -1.21 7.34
CA GLY A 49 9.46 -2.61 7.71
C GLY A 49 9.26 -3.61 6.59
N SER A 50 8.79 -3.18 5.40
CA SER A 50 8.62 -4.06 4.25
C SER A 50 9.85 -4.05 3.35
N ALA A 51 10.10 -5.18 2.68
CA ALA A 51 11.10 -5.25 1.60
C ALA A 51 10.50 -5.01 0.22
N CYS A 52 9.18 -5.17 0.08
CA CYS A 52 8.47 -4.96 -1.18
C CYS A 52 7.84 -3.57 -1.20
N SER A 53 7.93 -2.91 -2.34
CA SER A 53 7.44 -1.54 -2.56
C SER A 53 6.20 -1.51 -3.45
N ILE A 54 5.55 -0.35 -3.51
CA ILE A 54 4.66 -0.02 -4.63
C ILE A 54 5.35 1.01 -5.51
N VAL A 55 5.02 1.02 -6.81
CA VAL A 55 5.52 2.03 -7.74
C VAL A 55 4.35 2.79 -8.37
N LEU A 56 4.46 4.12 -8.33
CA LEU A 56 3.57 5.03 -9.04
C LEU A 56 4.37 5.55 -10.24
N SER A 57 3.81 5.48 -11.44
CA SER A 57 4.59 5.87 -12.61
C SER A 57 3.74 6.47 -13.73
N THR A 58 4.39 7.29 -14.55
CA THR A 58 3.88 7.75 -15.85
C THR A 58 4.94 7.53 -16.90
N GLY A 59 4.52 7.30 -18.15
CA GLY A 59 5.42 7.19 -19.28
C GLY A 59 6.20 5.88 -19.40
N LEU A 60 5.89 4.88 -18.58
CA LEU A 60 6.46 3.53 -18.72
C LEU A 60 5.58 2.70 -19.66
N PRO A 61 6.07 2.32 -20.85
CA PRO A 61 5.24 1.59 -21.83
C PRO A 61 4.68 0.28 -21.29
N ALA A 62 5.45 -0.44 -20.48
CA ALA A 62 5.02 -1.73 -19.91
C ALA A 62 3.81 -1.59 -18.97
N LEU A 63 3.55 -0.40 -18.42
CA LEU A 63 2.47 -0.15 -17.46
C LEU A 63 1.39 0.75 -18.03
N ALA A 64 1.51 1.18 -19.30
CA ALA A 64 0.60 2.16 -19.92
C ALA A 64 -0.85 1.70 -19.98
N ASP A 65 -1.09 0.39 -20.07
CA ASP A 65 -2.43 -0.18 -20.20
C ASP A 65 -3.10 -0.49 -18.86
N MET A 66 -2.43 -0.24 -17.75
CA MET A 66 -3.03 -0.43 -16.42
C MET A 66 -3.98 0.72 -16.12
N ALA A 67 -5.27 0.43 -16.03
CA ALA A 67 -6.25 1.44 -15.67
C ALA A 67 -6.12 1.82 -14.19
N PRO A 68 -6.21 3.12 -13.84
CA PRO A 68 -6.22 3.55 -12.44
C PRO A 68 -7.29 2.83 -11.62
N GLY A 69 -6.95 2.47 -10.38
CA GLY A 69 -7.89 1.82 -9.48
C GLY A 69 -8.10 0.33 -9.69
N THR A 70 -7.33 -0.34 -10.56
CA THR A 70 -7.53 -1.77 -10.87
C THR A 70 -6.92 -2.72 -9.85
N ILE A 71 -6.01 -2.27 -9.00
CA ILE A 71 -5.41 -3.14 -7.98
C ILE A 71 -6.42 -3.34 -6.85
N LYS A 72 -6.69 -4.59 -6.51
CA LYS A 72 -7.64 -4.94 -5.45
C LYS A 72 -6.99 -5.86 -4.44
N GLY A 73 -7.11 -5.50 -3.16
CA GLY A 73 -6.70 -6.37 -2.07
C GLY A 73 -5.20 -6.47 -1.85
N LEU A 74 -4.44 -5.39 -2.03
CA LEU A 74 -3.04 -5.39 -1.64
C LEU A 74 -2.96 -5.49 -0.11
N HIS A 75 -2.42 -6.59 0.41
CA HIS A 75 -2.39 -6.88 1.84
C HIS A 75 -1.15 -6.30 2.52
N LEU A 76 -1.38 -5.65 3.65
CA LEU A 76 -0.37 -5.08 4.52
C LEU A 76 -0.49 -5.75 5.89
N VAL A 77 0.51 -6.54 6.27
CA VAL A 77 0.51 -7.20 7.58
C VAL A 77 0.90 -6.20 8.66
N VAL A 78 0.10 -6.15 9.72
CA VAL A 78 0.35 -5.30 10.89
C VAL A 78 0.43 -6.15 12.14
N SER A 79 1.18 -5.70 13.14
CA SER A 79 1.32 -6.42 14.41
C SER A 79 0.16 -6.17 15.37
N ASP A 80 -0.53 -5.05 15.22
CA ASP A 80 -1.63 -4.62 16.08
C ASP A 80 -2.68 -3.91 15.22
N MET A 81 -3.76 -4.63 14.92
CA MET A 81 -4.83 -4.14 14.04
C MET A 81 -5.53 -2.91 14.61
N THR A 82 -5.86 -2.92 15.88
CA THR A 82 -6.57 -1.80 16.51
C THR A 82 -5.76 -0.53 16.43
N ARG A 83 -4.48 -0.60 16.77
CA ARG A 83 -3.57 0.54 16.72
C ARG A 83 -3.34 1.04 15.30
N ALA A 84 -3.10 0.13 14.36
CA ALA A 84 -2.89 0.49 12.96
C ALA A 84 -4.11 1.21 12.37
N ARG A 85 -5.30 0.68 12.64
CA ARG A 85 -6.54 1.32 12.19
C ARG A 85 -6.71 2.70 12.80
N GLU A 86 -6.51 2.84 14.09
CA GLU A 86 -6.62 4.13 14.78
C GLU A 86 -5.66 5.17 14.21
N GLU A 87 -4.43 4.80 13.94
CA GLU A 87 -3.45 5.71 13.34
C GLU A 87 -3.89 6.18 11.95
N LEU A 88 -4.35 5.29 11.10
CA LEU A 88 -4.82 5.65 9.76
C LEU A 88 -6.07 6.55 9.82
N VAL A 89 -7.03 6.21 10.66
CA VAL A 89 -8.24 7.03 10.84
C VAL A 89 -7.87 8.43 11.35
N SER A 90 -6.92 8.54 12.27
CA SER A 90 -6.47 9.82 12.81
C SER A 90 -5.83 10.72 11.74
N ARG A 91 -5.28 10.12 10.69
CA ARG A 91 -4.69 10.84 9.55
C ARG A 91 -5.67 11.07 8.41
N GLY A 92 -6.94 10.74 8.60
CA GLY A 92 -7.99 10.99 7.63
C GLY A 92 -8.25 9.86 6.63
N VAL A 93 -7.67 8.68 6.83
CA VAL A 93 -7.96 7.53 5.98
C VAL A 93 -9.29 6.90 6.41
N ASP A 94 -10.18 6.66 5.45
CA ASP A 94 -11.44 5.98 5.69
C ASP A 94 -11.20 4.47 5.72
N VAL A 95 -10.98 3.92 6.91
CA VAL A 95 -10.73 2.49 7.13
C VAL A 95 -12.00 1.84 7.62
N GLY A 96 -12.42 0.75 6.97
CA GLY A 96 -13.57 -0.04 7.40
C GLY A 96 -13.39 -0.64 8.79
N GLU A 97 -14.47 -1.18 9.31
CA GLU A 97 -14.46 -1.84 10.62
C GLU A 97 -13.55 -3.07 10.61
N ILE A 98 -13.00 -3.39 11.77
CA ILE A 98 -12.18 -4.61 11.93
C ILE A 98 -13.09 -5.82 11.79
N ASP A 99 -12.73 -6.73 10.88
CA ASP A 99 -13.44 -7.95 10.59
C ASP A 99 -12.63 -9.16 11.07
N ASP A 100 -13.13 -9.87 12.07
CA ASP A 100 -12.56 -11.11 12.58
C ASP A 100 -13.44 -12.34 12.28
N SER A 101 -14.46 -12.18 11.45
CA SER A 101 -15.46 -13.21 11.17
C SER A 101 -14.91 -14.46 10.49
N ALA A 102 -13.75 -14.34 9.79
CA ALA A 102 -13.10 -15.49 9.18
C ALA A 102 -12.58 -16.51 10.20
N GLY A 103 -12.40 -16.08 11.46
CA GLY A 103 -11.82 -16.92 12.50
C GLY A 103 -10.35 -17.20 12.31
N GLY A 104 -9.83 -18.23 12.98
CA GLY A 104 -8.45 -18.69 12.80
C GLY A 104 -7.37 -17.73 13.29
N GLY A 105 -7.73 -16.71 14.08
CA GLY A 105 -6.76 -15.72 14.58
C GLY A 105 -6.34 -14.68 13.57
N VAL A 106 -7.14 -14.44 12.54
CA VAL A 106 -6.87 -13.45 11.50
C VAL A 106 -7.90 -12.33 11.57
N LYS A 107 -7.43 -11.09 11.47
CA LYS A 107 -8.26 -9.89 11.40
C LYS A 107 -7.94 -9.10 10.16
N TYR A 108 -8.96 -8.46 9.58
CA TYR A 108 -8.84 -7.64 8.38
C TYR A 108 -9.50 -6.28 8.59
N ALA A 109 -8.97 -5.26 7.93
CA ALA A 109 -9.63 -3.98 7.75
C ALA A 109 -9.26 -3.41 6.38
N HIS A 110 -10.22 -2.82 5.68
CA HIS A 110 -10.07 -2.42 4.29
C HIS A 110 -10.04 -0.90 4.15
N PHE A 111 -9.26 -0.42 3.20
CA PHE A 111 -9.31 0.97 2.77
C PHE A 111 -8.94 1.09 1.30
N SER A 112 -9.16 2.26 0.71
CA SER A 112 -8.87 2.53 -0.69
C SER A 112 -7.98 3.76 -0.82
N ASP A 113 -7.18 3.78 -1.88
CA ASP A 113 -6.50 5.00 -2.28
C ASP A 113 -7.47 5.95 -3.04
N PRO A 114 -7.04 7.17 -3.42
CA PRO A 114 -7.93 8.11 -4.11
C PRO A 114 -8.46 7.63 -5.46
N ASP A 115 -7.81 6.67 -6.11
CA ASP A 115 -8.21 6.11 -7.40
C ASP A 115 -9.07 4.85 -7.27
N GLY A 116 -9.28 4.34 -6.04
CA GLY A 116 -10.06 3.13 -5.83
C GLY A 116 -9.23 1.85 -5.86
N ASN A 117 -7.89 1.92 -5.87
CA ASN A 117 -7.07 0.76 -5.55
C ASN A 117 -7.34 0.39 -4.10
N THR A 118 -7.56 -0.90 -3.81
CA THR A 118 -7.90 -1.32 -2.46
C THR A 118 -6.74 -1.99 -1.76
N LEU A 119 -6.62 -1.71 -0.47
CA LEU A 119 -5.63 -2.27 0.42
C LEU A 119 -6.31 -2.92 1.61
N VAL A 120 -5.66 -3.91 2.20
CA VAL A 120 -6.19 -4.66 3.33
C VAL A 120 -5.14 -4.69 4.43
N LEU A 121 -5.47 -4.16 5.59
CA LEU A 121 -4.69 -4.44 6.80
C LEU A 121 -5.01 -5.86 7.25
N GLN A 122 -3.98 -6.62 7.57
CA GLN A 122 -4.11 -8.00 8.03
C GLN A 122 -3.28 -8.21 9.29
N GLU A 123 -3.91 -8.72 10.34
CA GLU A 123 -3.22 -9.19 11.54
C GLU A 123 -3.39 -10.70 11.65
N MET A 124 -2.31 -11.41 11.91
CA MET A 124 -2.31 -12.85 12.16
C MET A 124 -1.78 -13.11 13.56
N ALA A 125 -2.52 -13.88 14.37
CA ALA A 125 -2.15 -14.11 15.77
C ALA A 125 -0.76 -14.72 15.94
N TRP A 126 -0.30 -15.50 14.95
CA TRP A 126 1.01 -16.15 14.97
C TRP A 126 2.14 -15.27 14.40
N ARG A 127 1.82 -14.05 13.98
CA ARG A 127 2.78 -13.12 13.38
C ARG A 127 2.65 -11.73 14.01
N THR A 128 2.80 -11.69 15.34
CA THR A 128 2.79 -10.47 16.15
C THR A 128 3.97 -10.49 17.11
N GLY A 129 4.26 -9.35 17.77
CA GLY A 129 5.38 -9.25 18.67
C GLY A 129 6.69 -9.63 18.00
N ASP A 130 7.48 -10.50 18.62
CA ASP A 130 8.78 -10.93 18.10
C ASP A 130 8.67 -11.76 16.82
N ALA A 131 7.50 -12.34 16.55
CA ALA A 131 7.25 -13.13 15.34
C ALA A 131 6.82 -12.27 14.15
N PHE A 132 6.59 -10.99 14.36
CA PHE A 132 6.22 -10.05 13.30
C PHE A 132 7.41 -9.75 12.39
#